data_78a64be5608cf1b5c258fd19b9665906
#
_entry.id   78a64be5608cf1b5c258fd19b9665906
#
_cell.length_a   1.000
_cell.length_b   1.000
_cell.length_c   1.000
_cell.angle_alpha   90.00
_cell.angle_beta   90.00
_cell.angle_gamma   90.00
#
_symmetry.space_group_name_H-M   'P 1'
#
loop_
_entity.id
_entity.type
_entity.pdbx_description
1 polymer ?
#
loop_
_entity_poly.entity_id
_entity_poly.type
_entity_poly.pdbx_seq_one_letter_code
_entity_poly.pdbx_strand_id
1 'polypeptide(L)'
;MNKKPNPEQNQEQTSGGRGRFWPSLRIAFSMYSRLPVRETEWSDENMRLSLACFPLVGAVEGLIYFALFSLLLFLGGIPAPGAPVTTAAADAAGALAVTAGDAAAAPGAAGTARLLARTLLSAALLTLFPLWYTGGIHMDGFLDTADALGSNAPRERKLEILKDPHTGAFALISCGAVLLLSFACHAAVLLVAAASPVSGRFAAAAVAWGFVFSRSAVGYLLMTIPNARGAGSVWAFTEAAERSRGTVKCVLTAFLVLSGLAMAGAGAMAGAGTIAGAAAAAGSGTASSAGTAAAALAGLAGPLFAVLPAAAGVFFGRRTALREFGGLTGDLCGCTLVLTELLTLAGTAAFLAFFA
;
A
#
# COMPACT_ATOMS: atom_id res chain seq x y z
N MET A 1 -2.05 -56.81 -29.92
CA MET A 1 -2.48 -56.69 -28.51
C MET A 1 -2.71 -55.20 -28.21
N ASN A 2 -3.99 -54.77 -28.31
CA ASN A 2 -4.39 -53.39 -28.05
C ASN A 2 -4.57 -53.22 -26.52
N LYS A 3 -3.66 -52.45 -25.87
CA LYS A 3 -3.85 -52.04 -24.49
C LYS A 3 -4.96 -50.97 -24.44
N LYS A 4 -6.09 -51.29 -23.79
CA LYS A 4 -7.14 -50.33 -23.50
C LYS A 4 -6.55 -49.22 -22.60
N PRO A 5 -6.85 -47.94 -22.83
CA PRO A 5 -6.39 -46.84 -21.94
C PRO A 5 -7.02 -47.03 -20.57
N ASN A 6 -6.19 -46.78 -19.52
CA ASN A 6 -6.57 -46.87 -18.12
C ASN A 6 -7.60 -45.77 -17.79
N PRO A 7 -8.80 -46.09 -17.27
CA PRO A 7 -9.83 -45.11 -16.98
C PRO A 7 -9.44 -44.10 -15.89
N GLU A 8 -8.42 -44.36 -15.05
CA GLU A 8 -7.92 -43.43 -14.03
C GLU A 8 -7.18 -42.22 -14.61
N GLN A 9 -6.54 -42.37 -15.80
CA GLN A 9 -5.89 -41.25 -16.47
C GLN A 9 -6.85 -40.24 -17.09
N ASN A 10 -8.12 -40.61 -17.33
CA ASN A 10 -9.12 -39.69 -17.89
C ASN A 10 -9.87 -38.88 -16.84
N GLN A 11 -9.78 -39.20 -15.53
CA GLN A 11 -10.43 -38.43 -14.48
C GLN A 11 -9.58 -37.19 -14.03
N GLU A 12 -8.26 -37.22 -14.25
CA GLU A 12 -7.40 -36.07 -13.96
C GLU A 12 -7.53 -34.91 -14.97
N GLN A 13 -7.99 -35.19 -16.18
CA GLN A 13 -8.09 -34.17 -17.24
C GLN A 13 -9.36 -33.30 -17.19
N THR A 14 -10.39 -33.67 -16.43
CA THR A 14 -11.67 -32.93 -16.38
C THR A 14 -11.87 -32.04 -15.15
N SER A 15 -10.95 -32.02 -14.17
CA SER A 15 -11.01 -31.08 -13.03
C SER A 15 -10.40 -29.69 -13.32
N GLY A 16 -10.33 -29.32 -14.55
CA GLY A 16 -9.45 -28.34 -15.18
C GLY A 16 -9.67 -26.84 -14.92
N GLY A 17 -10.44 -26.39 -13.94
CA GLY A 17 -10.60 -24.94 -13.75
C GLY A 17 -10.80 -24.48 -12.31
N ARG A 18 -11.56 -25.20 -11.54
CA ARG A 18 -11.89 -24.79 -10.14
C ARG A 18 -10.86 -25.19 -9.09
N GLY A 19 -10.05 -26.25 -9.38
CA GLY A 19 -9.10 -26.81 -8.41
C GLY A 19 -7.83 -25.99 -8.17
N ARG A 20 -7.47 -25.09 -9.09
CA ARG A 20 -6.15 -24.41 -9.11
C ARG A 20 -6.09 -23.06 -8.40
N PHE A 21 -7.21 -22.42 -8.17
CA PHE A 21 -7.25 -21.10 -7.51
C PHE A 21 -6.71 -21.16 -6.06
N TRP A 22 -7.18 -22.09 -5.27
CA TRP A 22 -6.77 -22.19 -3.85
C TRP A 22 -5.28 -22.54 -3.65
N PRO A 23 -4.68 -23.49 -4.39
CA PRO A 23 -3.24 -23.69 -4.36
C PRO A 23 -2.46 -22.41 -4.74
N SER A 24 -2.80 -21.77 -5.84
CA SER A 24 -2.16 -20.51 -6.28
C SER A 24 -2.27 -19.39 -5.26
N LEU A 25 -3.43 -19.26 -4.60
CA LEU A 25 -3.65 -18.28 -3.54
C LEU A 25 -2.75 -18.56 -2.33
N ARG A 26 -2.67 -19.82 -1.89
CA ARG A 26 -1.80 -20.22 -0.77
C ARG A 26 -0.33 -19.96 -1.07
N ILE A 27 0.12 -20.27 -2.29
CA ILE A 27 1.49 -20.00 -2.74
C ILE A 27 1.76 -18.49 -2.73
N ALA A 28 0.85 -17.65 -3.22
CA ALA A 28 0.99 -16.20 -3.18
C ALA A 28 1.12 -15.69 -1.74
N PHE A 29 0.28 -16.16 -0.81
CA PHE A 29 0.37 -15.76 0.60
C PHE A 29 1.62 -16.29 1.30
N SER A 30 2.03 -17.55 1.03
CA SER A 30 3.24 -18.11 1.61
C SER A 30 4.52 -17.40 1.17
N MET A 31 4.54 -16.88 -0.07
CA MET A 31 5.70 -16.16 -0.63
C MET A 31 5.78 -14.71 -0.13
N TYR A 32 4.65 -14.02 -0.04
CA TYR A 32 4.60 -12.56 0.12
C TYR A 32 4.00 -12.09 1.45
N SER A 33 3.73 -13.00 2.38
CA SER A 33 3.24 -12.65 3.72
C SER A 33 3.74 -13.63 4.80
N ARG A 34 3.74 -13.19 6.04
CA ARG A 34 4.00 -14.05 7.22
C ARG A 34 2.74 -14.70 7.79
N LEU A 35 1.61 -14.56 7.09
CA LEU A 35 0.38 -15.21 7.54
C LEU A 35 0.51 -16.74 7.44
N PRO A 36 0.07 -17.47 8.47
CA PRO A 36 0.14 -18.92 8.45
C PRO A 36 -0.85 -19.46 7.40
N VAL A 37 -0.31 -20.07 6.36
CA VAL A 37 -1.09 -20.73 5.31
C VAL A 37 -0.71 -22.21 5.26
N ARG A 38 -1.67 -23.04 4.84
CA ARG A 38 -1.41 -24.47 4.67
C ARG A 38 -0.36 -24.68 3.58
N GLU A 39 0.62 -25.53 3.85
CA GLU A 39 1.63 -25.92 2.86
C GLU A 39 0.98 -26.42 1.57
N THR A 40 1.59 -26.06 0.46
CA THR A 40 1.12 -26.39 -0.88
C THR A 40 2.35 -26.66 -1.74
N GLU A 41 2.32 -27.72 -2.53
CA GLU A 41 3.41 -28.05 -3.45
C GLU A 41 3.57 -26.96 -4.52
N TRP A 42 4.81 -26.54 -4.74
CA TRP A 42 5.18 -25.49 -5.71
C TRP A 42 5.42 -26.11 -7.09
N SER A 43 4.37 -26.64 -7.68
CA SER A 43 4.37 -27.09 -9.07
C SER A 43 3.93 -25.96 -10.01
N ASP A 44 4.34 -26.04 -11.29
CA ASP A 44 3.94 -25.05 -12.33
C ASP A 44 2.42 -24.87 -12.40
N GLU A 45 1.69 -25.97 -12.21
CA GLU A 45 0.23 -25.93 -12.19
C GLU A 45 -0.33 -25.14 -11.03
N ASN A 46 0.21 -25.34 -9.83
CA ASN A 46 -0.21 -24.65 -8.62
C ASN A 46 0.24 -23.18 -8.59
N MET A 47 1.38 -22.86 -9.20
CA MET A 47 1.89 -21.48 -9.34
C MET A 47 1.19 -20.67 -10.41
N ARG A 48 0.48 -21.30 -11.34
CA ARG A 48 -0.06 -20.72 -12.58
C ARG A 48 -0.85 -19.42 -12.40
N LEU A 49 -1.63 -19.29 -11.33
CA LEU A 49 -2.45 -18.10 -11.03
C LEU A 49 -1.92 -17.29 -9.86
N SER A 50 -0.75 -17.61 -9.30
CA SER A 50 -0.23 -16.94 -8.11
C SER A 50 -0.02 -15.44 -8.32
N LEU A 51 0.42 -15.03 -9.51
CA LEU A 51 0.53 -13.60 -9.85
C LEU A 51 -0.84 -12.91 -9.97
N ALA A 52 -1.88 -13.62 -10.39
CA ALA A 52 -3.25 -13.09 -10.37
C ALA A 52 -3.80 -12.95 -8.93
N CYS A 53 -3.29 -13.75 -7.99
CA CYS A 53 -3.63 -13.67 -6.57
C CYS A 53 -2.82 -12.61 -5.80
N PHE A 54 -1.76 -12.05 -6.40
CA PHE A 54 -0.89 -11.09 -5.72
C PHE A 54 -1.63 -9.84 -5.20
N PRO A 55 -2.58 -9.23 -5.93
CA PRO A 55 -3.41 -8.14 -5.40
C PRO A 55 -4.20 -8.51 -4.14
N LEU A 56 -4.60 -9.77 -3.98
CA LEU A 56 -5.34 -10.23 -2.80
C LEU A 56 -4.45 -10.24 -1.54
N VAL A 57 -3.14 -10.52 -1.68
CA VAL A 57 -2.18 -10.36 -0.59
C VAL A 57 -2.15 -8.90 -0.12
N GLY A 58 -2.12 -7.94 -1.07
CA GLY A 58 -2.21 -6.52 -0.78
C GLY A 58 -3.55 -6.09 -0.18
N ALA A 59 -4.66 -6.71 -0.62
CA ALA A 59 -5.98 -6.41 -0.07
C ALA A 59 -6.10 -6.83 1.40
N VAL A 60 -5.57 -8.00 1.78
CA VAL A 60 -5.54 -8.45 3.18
C VAL A 60 -4.60 -7.56 4.00
N GLU A 61 -3.42 -7.22 3.48
CA GLU A 61 -2.51 -6.27 4.13
C GLU A 61 -3.19 -4.91 4.37
N GLY A 62 -3.83 -4.36 3.34
CA GLY A 62 -4.55 -3.09 3.43
C GLY A 62 -5.71 -3.13 4.43
N LEU A 63 -6.45 -4.24 4.50
CA LEU A 63 -7.54 -4.42 5.46
C LEU A 63 -7.01 -4.44 6.91
N ILE A 64 -5.92 -5.18 7.16
CA ILE A 64 -5.30 -5.25 8.49
C ILE A 64 -4.71 -3.87 8.83
N TYR A 65 -4.06 -3.19 7.89
CA TYR A 65 -3.55 -1.83 8.08
C TYR A 65 -4.67 -0.86 8.45
N PHE A 66 -5.78 -0.88 7.71
CA PHE A 66 -6.93 -0.02 7.98
C PHE A 66 -7.54 -0.28 9.36
N ALA A 67 -7.66 -1.54 9.75
CA ALA A 67 -8.14 -1.94 11.08
C ALA A 67 -7.17 -1.49 12.19
N LEU A 68 -5.87 -1.68 11.99
CA LEU A 68 -4.83 -1.23 12.93
C LEU A 68 -4.84 0.30 13.07
N PHE A 69 -4.89 1.03 11.97
CA PHE A 69 -4.98 2.49 11.97
C PHE A 69 -6.20 2.97 12.75
N SER A 70 -7.37 2.38 12.48
CA SER A 70 -8.63 2.71 13.16
C SER A 70 -8.57 2.41 14.66
N LEU A 71 -7.98 1.27 15.03
CA LEU A 71 -7.77 0.88 16.42
C LEU A 71 -6.83 1.87 17.15
N LEU A 72 -5.73 2.27 16.51
CA LEU A 72 -4.78 3.23 17.11
C LEU A 72 -5.40 4.61 17.30
N LEU A 73 -6.25 5.06 16.36
CA LEU A 73 -7.05 6.29 16.55
C LEU A 73 -8.02 6.15 17.73
N PHE A 74 -8.74 5.04 17.82
CA PHE A 74 -9.68 4.78 18.92
C PHE A 74 -8.96 4.75 20.28
N LEU A 75 -7.85 4.02 20.40
CA LEU A 75 -7.05 3.97 21.63
C LEU A 75 -6.38 5.32 21.95
N GLY A 76 -6.17 6.16 20.94
CA GLY A 76 -5.70 7.53 21.10
C GLY A 76 -6.71 8.47 21.76
N GLY A 77 -7.94 8.02 22.01
CA GLY A 77 -9.03 8.83 22.58
C GLY A 77 -9.72 9.70 21.52
N ILE A 78 -9.48 9.43 20.23
CA ILE A 78 -10.14 10.09 19.11
C ILE A 78 -11.47 9.37 18.88
N PRO A 79 -12.63 10.08 18.81
CA PRO A 79 -13.94 9.45 18.73
C PRO A 79 -14.06 8.47 17.56
N ALA A 80 -14.64 7.30 17.81
CA ALA A 80 -14.97 6.34 16.77
C ALA A 80 -15.91 6.96 15.71
N PRO A 81 -15.91 6.46 14.46
CA PRO A 81 -16.79 6.93 13.42
C PRO A 81 -18.26 6.80 13.86
N GLY A 82 -19.00 7.94 13.95
CA GLY A 82 -20.42 7.96 14.34
C GLY A 82 -20.70 8.26 15.81
N ALA A 83 -19.69 8.39 16.67
CA ALA A 83 -19.90 8.93 18.00
C ALA A 83 -20.21 10.43 17.92
N PRO A 84 -21.17 10.96 18.70
CA PRO A 84 -21.38 12.39 18.77
C PRO A 84 -20.08 13.05 19.23
N VAL A 85 -19.70 14.16 18.57
CA VAL A 85 -18.50 14.95 18.91
C VAL A 85 -18.70 15.49 20.32
N THR A 86 -18.29 14.72 21.32
CA THR A 86 -18.24 15.16 22.69
C THR A 86 -16.83 15.69 22.96
N THR A 87 -16.74 16.65 23.82
CA THR A 87 -15.60 17.45 24.32
C THR A 87 -14.16 17.02 24.02
N ALA A 88 -13.85 15.73 23.80
CA ALA A 88 -12.49 15.24 23.56
C ALA A 88 -11.90 15.68 22.19
N ALA A 89 -12.73 15.89 21.16
CA ALA A 89 -12.27 16.42 19.87
C ALA A 89 -12.07 17.94 19.93
N ALA A 90 -12.89 18.63 20.74
CA ALA A 90 -12.68 20.04 21.07
C ALA A 90 -11.40 20.26 21.85
N ASP A 91 -11.04 19.34 22.76
CA ASP A 91 -9.80 19.37 23.52
C ASP A 91 -8.55 19.15 22.63
N ALA A 92 -8.65 18.28 21.61
CA ALA A 92 -7.55 18.04 20.66
C ALA A 92 -7.38 19.21 19.67
N ALA A 93 -8.47 19.81 19.19
CA ALA A 93 -8.44 20.99 18.34
C ALA A 93 -7.95 22.23 19.10
N GLY A 94 -8.30 22.35 20.38
CA GLY A 94 -7.81 23.38 21.27
C GLY A 94 -6.30 23.32 21.53
N ALA A 95 -5.70 22.11 21.47
CA ALA A 95 -4.26 21.94 21.62
C ALA A 95 -3.44 22.48 20.44
N LEU A 96 -4.02 22.56 19.23
CA LEU A 96 -3.39 23.17 18.06
C LEU A 96 -3.70 24.67 17.92
N ALA A 97 -4.75 25.15 18.60
CA ALA A 97 -5.22 26.54 18.52
C ALA A 97 -4.60 27.47 19.59
N VAL A 98 -3.44 27.16 20.13
CA VAL A 98 -2.71 28.05 21.07
C VAL A 98 -2.04 29.20 20.30
N THR A 99 -2.88 30.01 19.68
CA THR A 99 -2.55 31.42 19.36
C THR A 99 -3.78 32.26 19.57
N ALA A 100 -3.87 32.87 20.73
CA ALA A 100 -4.73 33.99 21.15
C ALA A 100 -5.83 33.63 22.18
N GLY A 101 -5.54 33.86 23.43
CA GLY A 101 -6.42 34.70 24.26
C GLY A 101 -7.50 34.04 25.10
N ASP A 102 -7.59 32.71 25.31
CA ASP A 102 -8.46 32.16 26.35
C ASP A 102 -7.82 30.97 27.08
N ALA A 103 -7.34 31.22 28.26
CA ALA A 103 -6.57 30.30 29.11
C ALA A 103 -7.43 29.24 29.83
N ALA A 104 -8.67 28.97 29.42
CA ALA A 104 -9.60 28.14 30.18
C ALA A 104 -9.90 26.74 29.62
N ALA A 105 -9.38 26.37 28.43
CA ALA A 105 -9.68 25.08 27.80
C ALA A 105 -8.51 24.41 27.05
N ALA A 106 -7.27 24.88 27.21
CA ALA A 106 -6.12 24.16 26.64
C ALA A 106 -5.86 22.87 27.44
N PRO A 107 -5.66 21.70 26.80
CA PRO A 107 -5.18 20.51 27.48
C PRO A 107 -3.86 20.91 28.17
N GLY A 108 -3.76 20.66 29.46
CA GLY A 108 -2.53 20.98 30.21
C GLY A 108 -1.33 20.29 29.56
N ALA A 109 -0.11 20.78 29.74
CA ALA A 109 1.13 20.26 29.14
C ALA A 109 1.22 18.72 29.16
N ALA A 110 0.66 18.08 30.19
CA ALA A 110 0.57 16.64 30.30
C ALA A 110 -0.36 16.00 29.24
N GLY A 111 -1.46 16.65 28.85
CA GLY A 111 -2.37 16.16 27.81
C GLY A 111 -1.72 16.20 26.42
N THR A 112 -1.06 17.30 26.10
CA THR A 112 -0.30 17.46 24.84
C THR A 112 0.84 16.46 24.75
N ALA A 113 1.59 16.24 25.82
CA ALA A 113 2.67 15.27 25.85
C ALA A 113 2.16 13.84 25.62
N ARG A 114 1.01 13.47 26.22
CA ARG A 114 0.38 12.15 26.00
C ARG A 114 -0.09 11.98 24.56
N LEU A 115 -0.72 12.96 23.96
CA LEU A 115 -1.14 12.91 22.55
C LEU A 115 0.05 12.71 21.64
N LEU A 116 1.11 13.50 21.83
CA LEU A 116 2.35 13.37 21.03
C LEU A 116 2.98 11.98 21.18
N ALA A 117 3.12 11.49 22.41
CA ALA A 117 3.69 10.16 22.65
C ALA A 117 2.88 9.04 21.95
N ARG A 118 1.54 9.10 22.04
CA ARG A 118 0.65 8.14 21.37
C ARG A 118 0.79 8.23 19.84
N THR A 119 0.82 9.43 19.29
CA THR A 119 1.00 9.65 17.84
C THR A 119 2.32 9.07 17.35
N LEU A 120 3.42 9.33 18.05
CA LEU A 120 4.74 8.81 17.66
C LEU A 120 4.80 7.28 17.75
N LEU A 121 4.26 6.68 18.81
CA LEU A 121 4.20 5.22 18.94
C LEU A 121 3.32 4.60 17.87
N SER A 122 2.16 5.19 17.58
CA SER A 122 1.27 4.72 16.51
C SER A 122 1.91 4.84 15.13
N ALA A 123 2.61 5.94 14.86
CA ALA A 123 3.36 6.13 13.61
C ALA A 123 4.46 5.07 13.44
N ALA A 124 5.18 4.74 14.52
CA ALA A 124 6.19 3.68 14.49
C ALA A 124 5.56 2.32 14.18
N LEU A 125 4.45 1.97 14.83
CA LEU A 125 3.74 0.71 14.57
C LEU A 125 3.25 0.61 13.13
N LEU A 126 2.65 1.68 12.59
CA LEU A 126 2.17 1.70 11.20
C LEU A 126 3.33 1.63 10.19
N THR A 127 4.47 2.23 10.49
CA THR A 127 5.67 2.16 9.65
C THR A 127 6.28 0.76 9.63
N LEU A 128 6.29 0.07 10.75
CA LEU A 128 6.86 -1.28 10.88
C LEU A 128 5.90 -2.38 10.41
N PHE A 129 4.59 -2.09 10.34
CA PHE A 129 3.58 -3.07 10.00
C PHE A 129 3.81 -3.75 8.63
N PRO A 130 4.07 -3.04 7.51
CA PRO A 130 4.33 -3.68 6.22
C PRO A 130 5.57 -4.59 6.25
N LEU A 131 6.62 -4.20 6.99
CA LEU A 131 7.81 -5.03 7.18
C LEU A 131 7.50 -6.32 7.92
N TRP A 132 6.71 -6.22 8.98
CA TRP A 132 6.27 -7.39 9.73
C TRP A 132 5.37 -8.29 8.89
N TYR A 133 4.38 -7.73 8.19
CA TYR A 133 3.42 -8.47 7.38
C TYR A 133 4.08 -9.25 6.25
N THR A 134 5.00 -8.62 5.52
CA THR A 134 5.69 -9.22 4.37
C THR A 134 6.91 -10.04 4.76
N GLY A 135 7.33 -10.01 6.05
CA GLY A 135 8.58 -10.60 6.49
C GLY A 135 9.83 -9.89 5.97
N GLY A 136 9.65 -8.66 5.46
CA GLY A 136 10.75 -7.83 4.96
C GLY A 136 11.17 -8.09 3.51
N ILE A 137 10.57 -9.07 2.81
CA ILE A 137 10.99 -9.48 1.46
C ILE A 137 11.01 -8.31 0.44
N HIS A 138 10.07 -7.38 0.55
CA HIS A 138 10.02 -6.21 -0.34
C HIS A 138 11.10 -5.19 0.02
N MET A 139 11.37 -5.01 1.31
CA MET A 139 12.42 -4.12 1.79
C MET A 139 13.80 -4.66 1.43
N ASP A 140 14.01 -5.97 1.54
CA ASP A 140 15.24 -6.66 1.10
C ASP A 140 15.54 -6.33 -0.37
N GLY A 141 14.57 -6.55 -1.27
CA GLY A 141 14.73 -6.19 -2.68
C GLY A 141 14.95 -4.69 -2.92
N PHE A 142 14.37 -3.81 -2.07
CA PHE A 142 14.64 -2.38 -2.12
C PHE A 142 16.10 -2.07 -1.75
N LEU A 143 16.63 -2.70 -0.72
CA LEU A 143 18.00 -2.50 -0.25
C LEU A 143 19.03 -2.97 -1.30
N ASP A 144 18.83 -4.15 -1.86
CA ASP A 144 19.71 -4.70 -2.90
C ASP A 144 19.70 -3.81 -4.16
N THR A 145 18.51 -3.33 -4.54
CA THR A 145 18.37 -2.41 -5.66
C THR A 145 19.06 -1.07 -5.39
N ALA A 146 18.99 -0.56 -4.16
CA ALA A 146 19.64 0.70 -3.77
C ALA A 146 21.16 0.58 -3.82
N ASP A 147 21.74 -0.53 -3.36
CA ASP A 147 23.18 -0.79 -3.48
C ASP A 147 23.63 -0.93 -4.94
N ALA A 148 22.88 -1.69 -5.73
CA ALA A 148 23.18 -1.86 -7.15
C ALA A 148 23.14 -0.52 -7.91
N LEU A 149 22.16 0.34 -7.65
CA LEU A 149 22.05 1.67 -8.27
C LEU A 149 23.12 2.62 -7.75
N GLY A 150 23.38 2.62 -6.44
CA GLY A 150 24.39 3.47 -5.80
C GLY A 150 25.83 3.18 -6.26
N SER A 151 26.10 1.96 -6.72
CA SER A 151 27.41 1.57 -7.25
C SER A 151 27.82 2.30 -8.52
N ASN A 152 26.87 2.88 -9.27
CA ASN A 152 27.07 3.46 -10.61
C ASN A 152 27.83 2.53 -11.59
N ALA A 153 27.82 1.23 -11.35
CA ALA A 153 28.50 0.24 -12.14
C ALA A 153 27.77 -0.06 -13.46
N PRO A 154 28.41 -0.71 -14.44
CA PRO A 154 27.74 -1.25 -15.63
C PRO A 154 26.67 -2.27 -15.23
N ARG A 155 25.75 -2.52 -16.18
CA ARG A 155 24.58 -3.40 -15.96
C ARG A 155 24.92 -4.78 -15.43
N GLU A 156 25.94 -5.42 -16.01
CA GLU A 156 26.38 -6.76 -15.63
C GLU A 156 26.81 -6.79 -14.16
N ARG A 157 27.58 -5.78 -13.74
CA ARG A 157 28.04 -5.65 -12.36
C ARG A 157 26.89 -5.34 -11.39
N LYS A 158 25.90 -4.52 -11.80
CA LYS A 158 24.69 -4.30 -11.00
C LYS A 158 23.92 -5.60 -10.76
N LEU A 159 23.78 -6.44 -11.79
CA LEU A 159 23.15 -7.77 -11.65
C LEU A 159 23.92 -8.73 -10.76
N GLU A 160 25.25 -8.57 -10.65
CA GLU A 160 26.06 -9.32 -9.68
C GLU A 160 25.86 -8.80 -8.25
N ILE A 161 25.82 -7.48 -8.05
CA ILE A 161 25.59 -6.86 -6.74
C ILE A 161 24.25 -7.33 -6.16
N LEU A 162 23.19 -7.42 -6.96
CA LEU A 162 21.91 -7.98 -6.51
C LEU A 162 21.97 -9.45 -6.04
N LYS A 163 23.08 -10.16 -6.21
CA LYS A 163 23.30 -11.54 -5.72
C LYS A 163 24.26 -11.59 -4.53
N ASP A 164 24.85 -10.47 -4.18
CA ASP A 164 25.78 -10.38 -3.06
C ASP A 164 24.99 -10.43 -1.75
N PRO A 165 25.26 -11.37 -0.84
CA PRO A 165 24.56 -11.44 0.43
C PRO A 165 24.96 -10.32 1.42
N HIS A 166 25.93 -9.48 1.07
CA HIS A 166 26.40 -8.41 1.93
C HIS A 166 25.66 -7.10 1.63
N THR A 167 25.14 -6.48 2.67
CA THR A 167 24.46 -5.18 2.58
C THR A 167 25.48 -4.06 2.52
N GLY A 168 25.40 -3.21 1.51
CA GLY A 168 26.28 -2.07 1.33
C GLY A 168 25.78 -0.78 2.02
N ALA A 169 26.62 0.26 1.93
CA ALA A 169 26.32 1.54 2.57
C ALA A 169 25.10 2.24 1.96
N PHE A 170 24.88 2.13 0.65
CA PHE A 170 23.73 2.77 -0.02
C PHE A 170 22.41 2.14 0.40
N ALA A 171 22.35 0.83 0.64
CA ALA A 171 21.21 0.16 1.21
C ALA A 171 20.87 0.73 2.59
N LEU A 172 21.85 0.85 3.50
CA LEU A 172 21.63 1.37 4.86
C LEU A 172 21.13 2.81 4.85
N ILE A 173 21.73 3.69 4.03
CA ILE A 173 21.30 5.08 3.89
C ILE A 173 19.87 5.14 3.35
N SER A 174 19.56 4.36 2.31
CA SER A 174 18.24 4.32 1.68
C SER A 174 17.18 3.74 2.62
N CYS A 175 17.51 2.70 3.39
CA CYS A 175 16.65 2.15 4.43
C CYS A 175 16.29 3.22 5.47
N GLY A 176 17.29 3.90 6.02
CA GLY A 176 17.06 4.98 6.98
C GLY A 176 16.16 6.08 6.42
N ALA A 177 16.41 6.52 5.18
CA ALA A 177 15.61 7.54 4.52
C ALA A 177 14.14 7.11 4.35
N VAL A 178 13.88 5.89 3.85
CA VAL A 178 12.53 5.36 3.65
C VAL A 178 11.79 5.22 4.98
N LEU A 179 12.42 4.66 6.00
CA LEU A 179 11.79 4.45 7.30
C LEU A 179 11.50 5.78 8.01
N LEU A 180 12.43 6.74 7.99
CA LEU A 180 12.22 8.07 8.57
C LEU A 180 11.12 8.83 7.85
N LEU A 181 11.10 8.80 6.52
CA LEU A 181 10.06 9.48 5.74
C LEU A 181 8.70 8.82 5.96
N SER A 182 8.62 7.49 5.97
CA SER A 182 7.38 6.76 6.27
C SER A 182 6.86 7.11 7.68
N PHE A 183 7.74 7.13 8.67
CA PHE A 183 7.39 7.51 10.05
C PHE A 183 6.87 8.94 10.12
N ALA A 184 7.55 9.91 9.50
CA ALA A 184 7.12 11.30 9.47
C ALA A 184 5.76 11.47 8.79
N CYS A 185 5.52 10.79 7.66
CA CYS A 185 4.24 10.80 6.97
C CYS A 185 3.12 10.19 7.81
N HIS A 186 3.36 9.05 8.46
CA HIS A 186 2.37 8.45 9.38
C HIS A 186 2.06 9.37 10.55
N ALA A 187 3.06 10.01 11.15
CA ALA A 187 2.85 10.96 12.24
C ALA A 187 2.00 12.17 11.79
N ALA A 188 2.29 12.73 10.61
CA ALA A 188 1.52 13.83 10.04
C ALA A 188 0.06 13.42 9.77
N VAL A 189 -0.15 12.25 9.14
CA VAL A 189 -1.50 11.70 8.89
C VAL A 189 -2.28 11.50 10.18
N LEU A 190 -1.66 10.94 11.21
CA LEU A 190 -2.32 10.70 12.51
C LEU A 190 -2.69 12.01 13.23
N LEU A 191 -1.83 13.03 13.16
CA LEU A 191 -2.12 14.35 13.75
C LEU A 191 -3.33 15.00 13.08
N VAL A 192 -3.40 14.98 11.75
CA VAL A 192 -4.56 15.52 11.01
C VAL A 192 -5.81 14.66 11.23
N ALA A 193 -5.67 13.33 11.27
CA ALA A 193 -6.75 12.40 11.55
C ALA A 193 -7.37 12.63 12.95
N ALA A 194 -6.57 13.07 13.92
CA ALA A 194 -7.03 13.45 15.25
C ALA A 194 -7.97 14.66 15.22
N ALA A 195 -7.71 15.63 14.33
CA ALA A 195 -8.53 16.82 14.17
C ALA A 195 -9.75 16.58 13.25
N SER A 196 -9.63 15.70 12.26
CA SER A 196 -10.68 15.41 11.28
C SER A 196 -10.84 13.89 11.05
N PRO A 197 -11.83 13.24 11.68
CA PRO A 197 -12.08 11.81 11.49
C PRO A 197 -12.40 11.41 10.04
N VAL A 198 -12.98 12.31 9.24
CA VAL A 198 -13.25 12.09 7.82
C VAL A 198 -11.94 12.00 7.04
N SER A 199 -11.05 12.96 7.25
CA SER A 199 -9.72 13.00 6.63
C SER A 199 -8.87 11.81 7.05
N GLY A 200 -8.96 11.39 8.33
CA GLY A 200 -8.27 10.20 8.84
C GLY A 200 -8.72 8.91 8.16
N ARG A 201 -10.03 8.73 7.94
CA ARG A 201 -10.57 7.56 7.23
C ARG A 201 -10.15 7.55 5.76
N PHE A 202 -10.17 8.70 5.11
CA PHE A 202 -9.68 8.82 3.75
C PHE A 202 -8.20 8.42 3.67
N ALA A 203 -7.35 8.93 4.58
CA ALA A 203 -5.93 8.61 4.60
C ALA A 203 -5.67 7.12 4.81
N ALA A 204 -6.35 6.49 5.78
CA ALA A 204 -6.23 5.07 6.02
C ALA A 204 -6.65 4.25 4.79
N ALA A 205 -7.75 4.64 4.12
CA ALA A 205 -8.22 4.01 2.90
C ALA A 205 -7.23 4.20 1.73
N ALA A 206 -6.63 5.39 1.60
CA ALA A 206 -5.66 5.68 0.55
C ALA A 206 -4.38 4.84 0.69
N VAL A 207 -3.86 4.70 1.91
CA VAL A 207 -2.68 3.84 2.16
C VAL A 207 -3.03 2.36 1.96
N ALA A 208 -4.18 1.90 2.48
CA ALA A 208 -4.67 0.54 2.28
C ALA A 208 -4.86 0.21 0.78
N TRP A 209 -5.37 1.16 0.00
CA TRP A 209 -5.45 1.08 -1.44
C TRP A 209 -4.06 0.94 -2.09
N GLY A 210 -3.06 1.66 -1.59
CA GLY A 210 -1.68 1.61 -2.09
C GLY A 210 -1.11 0.20 -2.10
N PHE A 211 -1.42 -0.64 -1.12
CA PHE A 211 -1.00 -2.04 -1.07
C PHE A 211 -1.63 -2.90 -2.18
N VAL A 212 -2.89 -2.68 -2.52
CA VAL A 212 -3.56 -3.36 -3.64
C VAL A 212 -2.99 -2.90 -4.97
N PHE A 213 -2.86 -1.58 -5.13
CA PHE A 213 -2.38 -0.96 -6.35
C PHE A 213 -0.95 -1.37 -6.68
N SER A 214 -0.03 -1.31 -5.72
CA SER A 214 1.38 -1.64 -5.91
C SER A 214 1.56 -3.08 -6.40
N ARG A 215 0.88 -4.03 -5.78
CA ARG A 215 0.95 -5.45 -6.16
C ARG A 215 0.30 -5.73 -7.52
N SER A 216 -0.82 -5.08 -7.81
CA SER A 216 -1.47 -5.19 -9.12
C SER A 216 -0.56 -4.65 -10.23
N ALA A 217 0.05 -3.49 -10.00
CA ALA A 217 0.94 -2.84 -10.97
C ALA A 217 2.23 -3.64 -11.19
N VAL A 218 2.89 -4.10 -10.11
CA VAL A 218 4.10 -4.93 -10.22
C VAL A 218 3.78 -6.28 -10.89
N GLY A 219 2.67 -6.93 -10.52
CA GLY A 219 2.20 -8.14 -11.20
C GLY A 219 1.99 -7.91 -12.70
N TYR A 220 1.42 -6.77 -13.10
CA TYR A 220 1.24 -6.40 -14.50
C TYR A 220 2.59 -6.14 -15.20
N LEU A 221 3.54 -5.48 -14.53
CA LEU A 221 4.89 -5.29 -15.07
C LEU A 221 5.59 -6.63 -15.33
N LEU A 222 5.46 -7.60 -14.41
CA LEU A 222 6.00 -8.95 -14.55
C LEU A 222 5.45 -9.69 -15.80
N MET A 223 4.21 -9.39 -16.19
CA MET A 223 3.59 -9.95 -17.39
C MET A 223 3.92 -9.17 -18.67
N THR A 224 4.60 -8.04 -18.60
CA THR A 224 4.82 -7.15 -19.76
C THR A 224 6.28 -6.81 -20.04
N ILE A 225 7.13 -6.92 -19.03
CA ILE A 225 8.58 -6.63 -19.13
C ILE A 225 9.35 -7.95 -19.06
N PRO A 226 10.42 -8.13 -19.86
CA PRO A 226 11.23 -9.33 -19.79
C PRO A 226 11.93 -9.47 -18.43
N ASN A 227 12.21 -10.71 -18.01
CA ASN A 227 13.03 -10.97 -16.84
C ASN A 227 14.51 -10.73 -17.19
N ALA A 228 15.23 -10.02 -16.30
CA ALA A 228 16.62 -9.64 -16.54
C ALA A 228 17.61 -10.80 -16.34
N ARG A 229 17.25 -11.82 -15.55
CA ARG A 229 18.15 -12.92 -15.15
C ARG A 229 17.84 -14.25 -15.82
N GLY A 230 16.61 -14.48 -16.28
CA GLY A 230 16.14 -15.78 -16.79
C GLY A 230 16.19 -16.91 -15.74
N ALA A 231 16.23 -16.57 -14.45
CA ALA A 231 16.28 -17.51 -13.32
C ALA A 231 15.74 -16.85 -12.04
N GLY A 232 15.47 -17.67 -11.01
CA GLY A 232 15.00 -17.24 -9.71
C GLY A 232 13.49 -17.36 -9.55
N SER A 233 12.98 -17.04 -8.35
CA SER A 233 11.56 -17.20 -7.99
C SER A 233 10.62 -16.42 -8.91
N VAL A 234 10.92 -15.16 -9.19
CA VAL A 234 10.12 -14.31 -10.09
C VAL A 234 10.04 -14.88 -11.50
N TRP A 235 11.15 -15.44 -12.02
CA TRP A 235 11.15 -16.10 -13.32
C TRP A 235 10.24 -17.34 -13.32
N ALA A 236 10.34 -18.18 -12.29
CA ALA A 236 9.49 -19.37 -12.16
C ALA A 236 7.99 -19.00 -12.11
N PHE A 237 7.61 -17.96 -11.37
CA PHE A 237 6.22 -17.47 -11.33
C PHE A 237 5.74 -16.93 -12.68
N THR A 238 6.59 -16.20 -13.41
CA THR A 238 6.22 -15.66 -14.73
C THR A 238 6.11 -16.75 -15.76
N GLU A 239 6.99 -17.74 -15.73
CA GLU A 239 6.95 -18.91 -16.63
C GLU A 239 5.72 -19.78 -16.36
N ALA A 240 5.42 -20.10 -15.10
CA ALA A 240 4.21 -20.82 -14.72
C ALA A 240 2.93 -20.08 -15.16
N ALA A 241 2.91 -18.74 -15.08
CA ALA A 241 1.79 -17.90 -15.50
C ALA A 241 1.64 -17.78 -17.02
N GLU A 242 2.67 -18.08 -17.81
CA GLU A 242 2.67 -17.87 -19.26
C GLU A 242 1.49 -18.57 -19.96
N ARG A 243 1.15 -19.81 -19.55
CA ARG A 243 -0.01 -20.56 -20.08
C ARG A 243 -1.36 -19.89 -19.78
N SER A 244 -1.41 -18.96 -18.83
CA SER A 244 -2.62 -18.21 -18.43
C SER A 244 -2.42 -16.69 -18.54
N ARG A 245 -1.42 -16.25 -19.30
CA ARG A 245 -0.98 -14.83 -19.39
C ARG A 245 -2.13 -13.87 -19.64
N GLY A 246 -3.05 -14.21 -20.54
CA GLY A 246 -4.24 -13.40 -20.83
C GLY A 246 -5.13 -13.24 -19.60
N THR A 247 -5.44 -14.35 -18.90
CA THR A 247 -6.25 -14.35 -17.68
C THR A 247 -5.56 -13.55 -16.57
N VAL A 248 -4.27 -13.80 -16.35
CA VAL A 248 -3.49 -13.07 -15.32
C VAL A 248 -3.49 -11.57 -15.58
N LYS A 249 -3.19 -11.14 -16.82
CA LYS A 249 -3.26 -9.72 -17.21
C LYS A 249 -4.65 -9.13 -17.02
N CYS A 250 -5.70 -9.83 -17.42
CA CYS A 250 -7.08 -9.38 -17.26
C CYS A 250 -7.42 -9.15 -15.78
N VAL A 251 -7.09 -10.11 -14.92
CA VAL A 251 -7.32 -9.99 -13.46
C VAL A 251 -6.55 -8.82 -12.87
N LEU A 252 -5.26 -8.69 -13.18
CA LEU A 252 -4.43 -7.60 -12.68
C LEU A 252 -4.94 -6.23 -13.16
N THR A 253 -5.36 -6.11 -14.42
CA THR A 253 -5.97 -4.89 -14.96
C THR A 253 -7.29 -4.59 -14.27
N ALA A 254 -8.14 -5.61 -14.03
CA ALA A 254 -9.39 -5.43 -13.28
C ALA A 254 -9.13 -4.90 -11.86
N PHE A 255 -8.14 -5.43 -11.15
CA PHE A 255 -7.75 -4.90 -9.83
C PHE A 255 -7.24 -3.47 -9.91
N LEU A 256 -6.44 -3.09 -10.92
CA LEU A 256 -5.99 -1.71 -11.11
C LEU A 256 -7.18 -0.76 -11.34
N VAL A 257 -8.11 -1.13 -12.22
CA VAL A 257 -9.29 -0.30 -12.51
C VAL A 257 -10.21 -0.21 -11.31
N LEU A 258 -10.59 -1.34 -10.72
CA LEU A 258 -11.53 -1.38 -9.59
C LEU A 258 -10.95 -0.67 -8.35
N SER A 259 -9.66 -0.84 -8.07
CA SER A 259 -9.01 -0.13 -6.97
C SER A 259 -8.95 1.38 -7.24
N GLY A 260 -8.71 1.81 -8.48
CA GLY A 260 -8.76 3.22 -8.87
C GLY A 260 -10.15 3.83 -8.70
N LEU A 261 -11.21 3.11 -9.10
CA LEU A 261 -12.61 3.52 -8.90
C LEU A 261 -12.95 3.60 -7.41
N ALA A 262 -12.50 2.63 -6.60
CA ALA A 262 -12.70 2.64 -5.15
C ALA A 262 -12.03 3.86 -4.51
N MET A 263 -10.82 4.21 -4.95
CA MET A 263 -10.09 5.39 -4.46
C MET A 263 -10.82 6.69 -4.81
N ALA A 264 -11.33 6.81 -6.05
CA ALA A 264 -12.14 7.96 -6.47
C ALA A 264 -13.43 8.07 -5.64
N GLY A 265 -14.12 6.95 -5.38
CA GLY A 265 -15.28 6.88 -4.51
C GLY A 265 -14.99 7.31 -3.07
N ALA A 266 -13.87 6.88 -2.50
CA ALA A 266 -13.44 7.30 -1.16
C ALA A 266 -13.21 8.82 -1.07
N GLY A 267 -12.61 9.42 -2.10
CA GLY A 267 -12.45 10.87 -2.20
C GLY A 267 -13.78 11.62 -2.28
N ALA A 268 -14.71 11.13 -3.12
CA ALA A 268 -16.03 11.72 -3.23
C ALA A 268 -16.81 11.67 -1.89
N MET A 269 -16.73 10.55 -1.17
CA MET A 269 -17.36 10.40 0.15
C MET A 269 -16.72 11.33 1.19
N ALA A 270 -15.39 11.51 1.17
CA ALA A 270 -14.70 12.44 2.05
C ALA A 270 -15.13 13.88 1.76
N GLY A 271 -15.20 14.28 0.50
CA GLY A 271 -15.70 15.61 0.09
C GLY A 271 -17.14 15.87 0.53
N ALA A 272 -18.04 14.90 0.37
CA ALA A 272 -19.42 15.00 0.83
C ALA A 272 -19.52 15.14 2.36
N GLY A 273 -18.68 14.41 3.11
CA GLY A 273 -18.62 14.49 4.57
C GLY A 273 -18.18 15.86 5.07
N THR A 274 -17.20 16.48 4.41
CA THR A 274 -16.75 17.85 4.75
C THR A 274 -17.83 18.88 4.47
N ILE A 275 -18.58 18.77 3.36
CA ILE A 275 -19.73 19.64 3.05
C ILE A 275 -20.78 19.54 4.15
N ALA A 276 -21.18 18.33 4.53
CA ALA A 276 -22.19 18.10 5.55
C ALA A 276 -21.76 18.65 6.92
N GLY A 277 -20.49 18.48 7.30
CA GLY A 277 -19.90 19.00 8.52
C GLY A 277 -19.90 20.53 8.55
N ALA A 278 -19.49 21.19 7.46
CA ALA A 278 -19.50 22.65 7.34
C ALA A 278 -20.92 23.21 7.39
N ALA A 279 -21.91 22.57 6.76
CA ALA A 279 -23.31 22.97 6.82
C ALA A 279 -23.89 22.85 8.23
N ALA A 280 -23.57 21.79 8.95
CA ALA A 280 -23.99 21.59 10.35
C ALA A 280 -23.40 22.63 11.28
N ALA A 281 -22.12 22.98 11.12
CA ALA A 281 -21.42 23.97 11.93
C ALA A 281 -21.93 25.40 11.71
N ALA A 282 -22.41 25.73 10.49
CA ALA A 282 -22.94 27.02 10.15
C ALA A 282 -24.34 27.31 10.74
N GLY A 283 -25.03 26.31 11.30
CA GLY A 283 -26.37 26.47 11.92
C GLY A 283 -27.47 26.94 10.99
N SER A 284 -27.17 27.24 9.74
CA SER A 284 -28.09 27.63 8.67
C SER A 284 -28.01 26.62 7.53
N GLY A 285 -29.09 26.04 7.11
CA GLY A 285 -29.19 24.99 6.12
C GLY A 285 -28.61 25.32 4.72
N THR A 286 -27.83 26.37 4.57
CA THR A 286 -27.21 26.80 3.32
C THR A 286 -25.69 26.94 3.54
N ALA A 287 -24.93 25.90 3.21
CA ALA A 287 -23.50 26.04 2.96
C ALA A 287 -23.28 27.06 1.85
N SER A 288 -22.33 27.99 2.02
CA SER A 288 -22.01 28.95 0.96
C SER A 288 -21.56 28.19 -0.30
N SER A 289 -21.90 28.69 -1.48
CA SER A 289 -21.50 28.09 -2.76
C SER A 289 -19.96 27.90 -2.87
N ALA A 290 -19.19 28.81 -2.25
CA ALA A 290 -17.74 28.72 -2.17
C ALA A 290 -17.29 27.52 -1.30
N GLY A 291 -17.94 27.27 -0.15
CA GLY A 291 -17.62 26.13 0.71
C GLY A 291 -17.93 24.78 0.06
N THR A 292 -19.06 24.68 -0.65
CA THR A 292 -19.40 23.45 -1.40
C THR A 292 -18.44 23.17 -2.54
N ALA A 293 -18.03 24.24 -3.27
CA ALA A 293 -17.03 24.10 -4.35
C ALA A 293 -15.65 23.68 -3.80
N ALA A 294 -15.19 24.27 -2.70
CA ALA A 294 -13.92 23.88 -2.06
C ALA A 294 -13.93 22.43 -1.59
N ALA A 295 -15.00 21.96 -0.95
CA ALA A 295 -15.13 20.58 -0.51
C ALA A 295 -15.22 19.58 -1.68
N ALA A 296 -15.89 19.95 -2.79
CA ALA A 296 -15.93 19.15 -3.99
C ALA A 296 -14.52 19.04 -4.63
N LEU A 297 -13.77 20.15 -4.70
CA LEU A 297 -12.39 20.15 -5.17
C LEU A 297 -11.47 19.29 -4.28
N ALA A 298 -11.59 19.39 -2.97
CA ALA A 298 -10.85 18.55 -2.03
C ALA A 298 -11.16 17.05 -2.22
N GLY A 299 -12.45 16.70 -2.45
CA GLY A 299 -12.86 15.33 -2.74
C GLY A 299 -12.25 14.76 -4.01
N LEU A 300 -11.97 15.59 -5.02
CA LEU A 300 -11.28 15.19 -6.25
C LEU A 300 -9.75 15.22 -6.09
N ALA A 301 -9.22 16.18 -5.36
CA ALA A 301 -7.78 16.34 -5.18
C ALA A 301 -7.17 15.20 -4.36
N GLY A 302 -7.82 14.77 -3.27
CA GLY A 302 -7.32 13.70 -2.41
C GLY A 302 -6.90 12.44 -3.16
N PRO A 303 -7.78 11.82 -3.98
CA PRO A 303 -7.41 10.68 -4.81
C PRO A 303 -6.24 10.93 -5.74
N LEU A 304 -6.13 12.13 -6.34
CA LEU A 304 -5.02 12.47 -7.23
C LEU A 304 -3.69 12.51 -6.49
N PHE A 305 -3.66 13.03 -5.27
CA PHE A 305 -2.48 13.04 -4.42
C PHE A 305 -2.04 11.66 -3.95
N ALA A 306 -2.90 10.65 -3.96
CA ALA A 306 -2.53 9.26 -3.73
C ALA A 306 -2.10 8.57 -5.03
N VAL A 307 -2.89 8.70 -6.10
CA VAL A 307 -2.73 7.95 -7.36
C VAL A 307 -1.52 8.42 -8.18
N LEU A 308 -1.31 9.75 -8.32
CA LEU A 308 -0.21 10.26 -9.14
C LEU A 308 1.17 9.89 -8.58
N PRO A 309 1.46 10.04 -7.27
CA PRO A 309 2.71 9.57 -6.71
C PRO A 309 2.88 8.04 -6.78
N ALA A 310 1.80 7.27 -6.57
CA ALA A 310 1.82 5.82 -6.76
C ALA A 310 2.21 5.44 -8.20
N ALA A 311 1.60 6.06 -9.19
CA ALA A 311 1.92 5.85 -10.61
C ALA A 311 3.36 6.25 -10.93
N ALA A 312 3.87 7.33 -10.31
CA ALA A 312 5.26 7.75 -10.45
C ALA A 312 6.24 6.68 -9.92
N GLY A 313 5.91 6.02 -8.78
CA GLY A 313 6.69 4.89 -8.24
C GLY A 313 6.77 3.72 -9.22
N VAL A 314 5.64 3.32 -9.79
CA VAL A 314 5.57 2.27 -10.81
C VAL A 314 6.35 2.65 -12.08
N PHE A 315 6.20 3.89 -12.53
CA PHE A 315 6.93 4.41 -13.69
C PHE A 315 8.44 4.40 -13.46
N PHE A 316 8.88 4.85 -12.28
CA PHE A 316 10.30 4.80 -11.88
C PHE A 316 10.82 3.35 -11.89
N GLY A 317 10.12 2.41 -11.26
CA GLY A 317 10.49 1.01 -11.25
C GLY A 317 10.61 0.42 -12.66
N ARG A 318 9.60 0.67 -13.52
CA ARG A 318 9.64 0.25 -14.93
C ARG A 318 10.84 0.84 -15.68
N ARG A 319 11.08 2.15 -15.53
CA ARG A 319 12.18 2.84 -16.21
C ARG A 319 13.53 2.29 -15.75
N THR A 320 13.70 2.10 -14.45
CA THR A 320 14.93 1.55 -13.84
C THR A 320 15.16 0.12 -14.33
N ALA A 321 14.13 -0.73 -14.30
CA ALA A 321 14.22 -2.09 -14.80
C ALA A 321 14.75 -2.16 -16.24
N LEU A 322 14.19 -1.36 -17.14
CA LEU A 322 14.56 -1.38 -18.55
C LEU A 322 15.92 -0.75 -18.84
N ARG A 323 16.27 0.36 -18.16
CA ARG A 323 17.49 1.10 -18.45
C ARG A 323 18.71 0.53 -17.75
N GLU A 324 18.57 0.24 -16.46
CA GLU A 324 19.71 -0.13 -15.61
C GLU A 324 19.98 -1.63 -15.57
N PHE A 325 18.91 -2.46 -15.73
CA PHE A 325 19.01 -3.91 -15.60
C PHE A 325 18.57 -4.68 -16.85
N GLY A 326 17.91 -4.00 -17.80
CA GLY A 326 17.38 -4.57 -19.05
C GLY A 326 16.21 -5.51 -18.89
N GLY A 327 15.56 -5.50 -17.74
CA GLY A 327 14.41 -6.31 -17.39
C GLY A 327 14.12 -6.25 -15.91
N LEU A 328 13.10 -6.99 -15.46
CA LEU A 328 12.73 -7.10 -14.05
C LEU A 328 13.53 -8.21 -13.34
N THR A 329 13.84 -7.97 -12.06
CA THR A 329 14.26 -8.98 -11.08
C THR A 329 13.30 -8.95 -9.90
N GLY A 330 13.40 -9.94 -8.99
CA GLY A 330 12.63 -9.94 -7.74
C GLY A 330 12.91 -8.70 -6.89
N ASP A 331 14.17 -8.32 -6.83
CA ASP A 331 14.65 -7.17 -6.03
C ASP A 331 14.06 -5.86 -6.55
N LEU A 332 14.05 -5.67 -7.88
CA LEU A 332 13.40 -4.51 -8.49
C LEU A 332 11.87 -4.49 -8.27
N CYS A 333 11.24 -5.66 -8.22
CA CYS A 333 9.82 -5.75 -7.84
C CYS A 333 9.62 -5.25 -6.41
N GLY A 334 10.42 -5.72 -5.45
CA GLY A 334 10.41 -5.25 -4.07
C GLY A 334 10.66 -3.74 -3.96
N CYS A 335 11.67 -3.24 -4.66
CA CYS A 335 11.97 -1.81 -4.74
C CYS A 335 10.78 -1.01 -5.27
N THR A 336 10.15 -1.46 -6.36
CA THR A 336 8.99 -0.79 -6.96
C THR A 336 7.81 -0.76 -6.00
N LEU A 337 7.56 -1.85 -5.26
CA LEU A 337 6.52 -1.93 -4.25
C LEU A 337 6.76 -0.91 -3.13
N VAL A 338 7.93 -0.94 -2.49
CA VAL A 338 8.29 -0.04 -1.39
C VAL A 338 8.17 1.43 -1.81
N LEU A 339 8.69 1.80 -2.98
CA LEU A 339 8.61 3.18 -3.49
C LEU A 339 7.17 3.58 -3.81
N THR A 340 6.38 2.71 -4.40
CA THR A 340 4.97 3.00 -4.73
C THR A 340 4.16 3.23 -3.45
N GLU A 341 4.35 2.42 -2.43
CA GLU A 341 3.66 2.52 -1.15
C GLU A 341 4.10 3.78 -0.37
N LEU A 342 5.40 4.06 -0.32
CA LEU A 342 5.94 5.28 0.28
C LEU A 342 5.40 6.53 -0.40
N LEU A 343 5.39 6.57 -1.74
CA LEU A 343 4.90 7.72 -2.49
C LEU A 343 3.39 7.91 -2.34
N THR A 344 2.62 6.82 -2.23
CA THR A 344 1.19 6.89 -1.90
C THR A 344 0.97 7.52 -0.53
N LEU A 345 1.72 7.07 0.48
CA LEU A 345 1.66 7.61 1.83
C LEU A 345 2.07 9.08 1.87
N ALA A 346 3.19 9.42 1.22
CA ALA A 346 3.70 10.79 1.18
C ALA A 346 2.74 11.75 0.46
N GLY A 347 2.17 11.33 -0.67
CA GLY A 347 1.16 12.10 -1.38
C GLY A 347 -0.09 12.32 -0.53
N THR A 348 -0.56 11.28 0.15
CA THR A 348 -1.70 11.37 1.08
C THR A 348 -1.39 12.33 2.24
N ALA A 349 -0.22 12.24 2.85
CA ALA A 349 0.21 13.12 3.92
C ALA A 349 0.30 14.58 3.45
N ALA A 350 0.84 14.81 2.25
CA ALA A 350 0.92 16.15 1.65
C ALA A 350 -0.49 16.72 1.39
N PHE A 351 -1.40 15.92 0.83
CA PHE A 351 -2.80 16.35 0.66
C PHE A 351 -3.42 16.82 1.98
N LEU A 352 -3.28 16.01 3.02
CA LEU A 352 -3.84 16.35 4.33
C LEU A 352 -3.19 17.60 4.95
N ALA A 353 -1.89 17.77 4.78
CA ALA A 353 -1.17 18.91 5.34
C ALA A 353 -1.56 20.26 4.68
N PHE A 354 -1.96 20.23 3.41
CA PHE A 354 -2.22 21.47 2.64
C PHE A 354 -3.70 21.73 2.37
N PHE A 355 -4.58 20.69 2.45
CA PHE A 355 -5.97 20.79 1.98
C PHE A 355 -7.03 20.26 2.96
N ALA A 356 -6.65 19.62 4.06
CA ALA A 356 -7.55 19.10 5.08
C ALA A 356 -7.46 19.92 6.37
#